data_9f199d466953c16e76d899f4da6eaef4
#
_entry.id   9f199d466953c16e76d899f4da6eaef4
#
_cell.length_a   1.000
_cell.length_b   1.000
_cell.length_c   1.000
_cell.angle_alpha   90.00
_cell.angle_beta   90.00
_cell.angle_gamma   90.00
#
_symmetry.space_group_name_H-M   'P 1'
#
loop_
_entity.id
_entity.type
_entity.pdbx_description
1 polymer ?
#
loop_
_entity_poly.entity_id
_entity_poly.type
_entity_poly.pdbx_seq_one_letter_code
_entity_poly.pdbx_strand_id
1 'polypeptide(L)'
;MIQISTRSYIAKKIGEDAYLTIYCHADGYLTYNGAMLLDHYNTPERVDALLALGDISTLQEKLEPDPNLPHSFDYDERQEGVTVAYGRDRGETETKARVFSLAQLNNESNWTEYVYIFDENNKWKYFKTGQAENGLHDVHDELEKEYQKYGMQRPKGYYGFLDDDIVQYLKSKAETKEEHKNAKPSEYDFTDADVADIEILCAKHTLWLYEDSGEKLDLSGKRLLNIDFLNKDICGADLSNAVFVNCSFKNTSLCSANVRNAEFKNCNLKRLTAEESNFAESKFFDCNLSNAFFTHSNFKGTEIIDSDVQGADFSSSCMEGVNTDGTDLYAAVTSNCSYDESEWLGEQEGEEDNGMTMGGM
;
A
#
# COMPACT_ATOMS: atom_id res chain seq x y z
N MET A 1 19.67 -12.37 6.75
CA MET A 1 19.04 -13.26 7.73
C MET A 1 17.73 -13.74 7.13
N ILE A 2 17.48 -15.03 7.00
CA ILE A 2 16.20 -15.53 6.50
C ILE A 2 15.17 -15.18 7.57
N GLN A 3 14.29 -14.26 7.27
CA GLN A 3 13.19 -13.90 8.17
C GLN A 3 12.23 -15.10 8.22
N ILE A 4 12.30 -15.88 9.29
CA ILE A 4 11.36 -16.98 9.53
C ILE A 4 10.03 -16.33 9.85
N SER A 5 9.01 -16.63 9.06
CA SER A 5 7.66 -16.12 9.25
C SER A 5 7.15 -16.48 10.65
N THR A 6 6.80 -15.48 11.46
CA THR A 6 6.20 -15.68 12.79
C THR A 6 4.75 -16.17 12.62
N ARG A 7 4.42 -17.28 13.25
CA ARG A 7 3.13 -17.98 13.11
C ARG A 7 2.25 -17.77 14.33
N SER A 8 0.93 -17.77 14.14
CA SER A 8 0.00 -17.66 15.26
C SER A 8 -1.24 -18.54 15.10
N TYR A 9 -1.90 -18.81 16.23
CA TYR A 9 -3.29 -19.21 16.27
C TYR A 9 -4.17 -18.01 16.60
N ILE A 10 -5.33 -17.95 15.94
CA ILE A 10 -6.39 -16.99 16.22
C ILE A 10 -7.62 -17.79 16.63
N ALA A 11 -8.11 -17.54 17.83
CA ALA A 11 -9.15 -18.36 18.46
C ALA A 11 -10.26 -17.51 19.06
N LYS A 12 -11.47 -18.07 19.12
CA LYS A 12 -12.60 -17.56 19.90
C LYS A 12 -12.97 -18.56 20.97
N LYS A 13 -13.10 -18.12 22.21
CA LYS A 13 -13.59 -18.95 23.31
C LYS A 13 -15.07 -19.26 23.10
N ILE A 14 -15.41 -20.54 23.03
CA ILE A 14 -16.77 -21.03 22.80
C ILE A 14 -17.30 -21.91 23.93
N GLY A 15 -16.47 -22.20 24.93
CA GLY A 15 -16.79 -23.02 26.10
C GLY A 15 -15.77 -22.86 27.20
N GLU A 16 -15.90 -23.66 28.30
CA GLU A 16 -15.01 -23.56 29.46
C GLU A 16 -13.53 -23.79 29.08
N ASP A 17 -13.24 -24.86 28.34
CA ASP A 17 -11.91 -25.16 27.78
C ASP A 17 -12.05 -25.53 26.28
N ALA A 18 -12.80 -24.74 25.54
CA ALA A 18 -13.05 -24.95 24.11
C ALA A 18 -12.87 -23.65 23.33
N TYR A 19 -11.98 -23.70 22.34
CA TYR A 19 -11.53 -22.55 21.54
C TYR A 19 -11.66 -22.90 20.05
N LEU A 20 -12.58 -22.23 19.33
CA LEU A 20 -12.67 -22.34 17.87
C LEU A 20 -11.51 -21.58 17.25
N THR A 21 -10.65 -22.28 16.52
CA THR A 21 -9.30 -21.81 16.18
C THR A 21 -8.98 -21.97 14.71
N ILE A 22 -8.32 -20.98 14.15
CA ILE A 22 -7.65 -21.03 12.83
C ILE A 22 -6.15 -20.78 12.99
N TYR A 23 -5.37 -21.24 12.02
CA TYR A 23 -3.95 -21.00 11.91
C TYR A 23 -3.67 -19.79 11.01
N CYS A 24 -2.72 -18.94 11.39
CA CYS A 24 -2.18 -17.85 10.58
C CYS A 24 -0.68 -18.03 10.36
N HIS A 25 -0.25 -18.09 9.09
CA HIS A 25 1.12 -18.45 8.73
C HIS A 25 2.11 -17.29 8.90
N ALA A 26 1.70 -16.06 8.64
CA ALA A 26 2.61 -14.92 8.60
C ALA A 26 2.25 -13.86 9.64
N ASP A 27 3.27 -13.11 10.05
CA ASP A 27 3.16 -11.87 10.85
C ASP A 27 2.44 -12.04 12.19
N GLY A 28 2.59 -13.23 12.80
CA GLY A 28 1.89 -13.60 14.03
C GLY A 28 2.26 -12.79 15.27
N TYR A 29 3.20 -11.86 15.20
CA TYR A 29 3.67 -11.05 16.33
C TYR A 29 2.66 -9.97 16.74
N LEU A 30 2.84 -9.48 17.99
CA LEU A 30 1.86 -8.61 18.65
C LEU A 30 1.59 -7.31 17.91
N THR A 31 2.62 -6.66 17.35
CA THR A 31 2.50 -5.37 16.64
C THR A 31 1.96 -5.47 15.22
N TYR A 32 1.72 -6.70 14.72
CA TYR A 32 1.00 -6.93 13.46
C TYR A 32 -0.34 -7.64 13.72
N ASN A 33 -0.36 -8.97 13.91
CA ASN A 33 -1.63 -9.70 14.08
C ASN A 33 -2.39 -9.22 15.33
N GLY A 34 -1.72 -8.98 16.46
CA GLY A 34 -2.37 -8.43 17.66
C GLY A 34 -3.01 -7.07 17.41
N ALA A 35 -2.29 -6.17 16.73
CA ALA A 35 -2.79 -4.85 16.37
C ALA A 35 -3.95 -4.91 15.36
N MET A 36 -3.82 -5.75 14.33
CA MET A 36 -4.85 -5.97 13.30
C MET A 36 -6.16 -6.51 13.90
N LEU A 37 -6.04 -7.50 14.79
CA LEU A 37 -7.19 -8.08 15.51
C LEU A 37 -7.89 -7.04 16.39
N LEU A 38 -7.12 -6.22 17.10
CA LEU A 38 -7.65 -5.18 17.97
C LEU A 38 -8.40 -4.09 17.19
N ASP A 39 -7.88 -3.68 16.03
CA ASP A 39 -8.42 -2.58 15.25
C ASP A 39 -9.62 -3.00 14.38
N HIS A 40 -9.56 -4.17 13.76
CA HIS A 40 -10.50 -4.56 12.71
C HIS A 40 -11.42 -5.74 13.09
N TYR A 41 -11.08 -6.52 14.14
CA TYR A 41 -11.82 -7.73 14.53
C TYR A 41 -12.24 -7.66 15.99
N ASN A 42 -12.89 -6.56 16.39
CA ASN A 42 -13.26 -6.25 17.77
C ASN A 42 -14.74 -6.52 18.09
N THR A 43 -15.50 -7.12 17.19
CA THR A 43 -16.88 -7.57 17.44
C THR A 43 -17.04 -9.06 17.19
N PRO A 44 -17.98 -9.75 17.91
CA PRO A 44 -18.22 -11.17 17.71
C PRO A 44 -18.46 -11.57 16.26
N GLU A 45 -19.22 -10.75 15.51
CA GLU A 45 -19.60 -11.01 14.12
C GLU A 45 -18.37 -10.95 13.19
N ARG A 46 -17.47 -9.98 13.41
CA ARG A 46 -16.22 -9.86 12.62
C ARG A 46 -15.27 -11.02 12.92
N VAL A 47 -15.20 -11.44 14.18
CA VAL A 47 -14.40 -12.60 14.58
C VAL A 47 -14.97 -13.90 14.00
N ASP A 48 -16.28 -14.09 14.04
CA ASP A 48 -16.93 -15.26 13.44
C ASP A 48 -16.73 -15.33 11.93
N ALA A 49 -16.80 -14.18 11.24
CA ALA A 49 -16.53 -14.09 9.81
C ALA A 49 -15.06 -14.42 9.48
N LEU A 50 -14.10 -13.96 10.30
CA LEU A 50 -12.68 -14.31 10.15
C LEU A 50 -12.46 -15.82 10.33
N LEU A 51 -13.01 -16.41 11.38
CA LEU A 51 -12.86 -17.84 11.66
C LEU A 51 -13.54 -18.72 10.59
N ALA A 52 -14.59 -18.20 9.93
CA ALA A 52 -15.27 -18.90 8.84
C ALA A 52 -14.39 -19.06 7.59
N LEU A 53 -13.37 -18.22 7.38
CA LEU A 53 -12.38 -18.40 6.31
C LEU A 53 -11.51 -19.65 6.50
N GLY A 54 -11.39 -20.15 7.73
CA GLY A 54 -10.44 -21.22 8.07
C GLY A 54 -9.01 -20.72 8.17
N ASP A 55 -8.04 -21.64 8.02
CA ASP A 55 -6.61 -21.30 8.09
C ASP A 55 -6.22 -20.26 7.03
N ILE A 56 -5.41 -19.27 7.44
CA ILE A 56 -5.03 -18.13 6.62
C ILE A 56 -3.51 -18.03 6.45
N SER A 57 -3.08 -17.49 5.31
CA SER A 57 -1.69 -17.16 5.08
C SER A 57 -1.29 -15.84 5.74
N THR A 58 -2.09 -14.81 5.54
CA THR A 58 -1.88 -13.46 6.10
C THR A 58 -3.21 -12.87 6.57
N LEU A 59 -3.18 -12.19 7.71
CA LEU A 59 -4.31 -11.43 8.25
C LEU A 59 -4.26 -9.99 7.73
N GLN A 60 -5.37 -9.48 7.23
CA GLN A 60 -5.52 -8.11 6.74
C GLN A 60 -6.84 -7.50 7.22
N GLU A 61 -7.09 -6.23 6.93
CA GLU A 61 -8.29 -5.51 7.41
C GLU A 61 -9.61 -5.99 6.78
N LYS A 62 -9.55 -6.47 5.51
CA LYS A 62 -10.72 -6.95 4.75
C LYS A 62 -10.74 -8.47 4.71
N LEU A 63 -11.91 -9.07 4.86
CA LEU A 63 -12.09 -10.52 4.73
C LEU A 63 -12.38 -10.94 3.29
N GLU A 64 -13.18 -10.16 2.57
CA GLU A 64 -13.62 -10.50 1.22
C GLU A 64 -12.93 -9.61 0.19
N PRO A 65 -12.45 -10.20 -0.91
CA PRO A 65 -11.95 -9.45 -2.05
C PRO A 65 -13.09 -8.76 -2.81
N ASP A 66 -12.78 -7.71 -3.54
CA ASP A 66 -13.69 -7.14 -4.54
C ASP A 66 -13.94 -8.18 -5.65
N PRO A 67 -15.20 -8.61 -5.89
CA PRO A 67 -15.50 -9.64 -6.87
C PRO A 67 -15.23 -9.23 -8.32
N ASN A 68 -15.02 -7.93 -8.59
CA ASN A 68 -14.72 -7.42 -9.93
C ASN A 68 -13.22 -7.38 -10.25
N LEU A 69 -12.36 -7.67 -9.26
CA LEU A 69 -10.91 -7.64 -9.41
C LEU A 69 -10.32 -9.04 -9.21
N PRO A 70 -9.22 -9.40 -9.92
CA PRO A 70 -8.50 -10.63 -9.65
C PRO A 70 -8.07 -10.72 -8.18
N HIS A 71 -8.22 -11.89 -7.60
CA HIS A 71 -7.65 -12.21 -6.28
C HIS A 71 -7.32 -13.70 -6.21
N SER A 72 -6.11 -14.02 -5.83
CA SER A 72 -5.66 -15.39 -5.66
C SER A 72 -4.62 -15.50 -4.53
N PHE A 73 -4.12 -16.71 -4.30
CA PHE A 73 -3.02 -16.95 -3.37
C PHE A 73 -1.69 -16.40 -3.89
N ASP A 74 -1.52 -16.26 -5.19
CA ASP A 74 -0.29 -15.77 -5.82
C ASP A 74 -0.10 -14.28 -5.50
N TYR A 75 1.13 -13.94 -5.12
CA TYR A 75 1.44 -12.60 -4.60
C TYR A 75 1.05 -11.48 -5.55
N ASP A 76 1.24 -11.69 -6.85
CA ASP A 76 0.98 -10.68 -7.88
C ASP A 76 -0.52 -10.42 -8.14
N GLU A 77 -1.39 -11.37 -7.77
CA GLU A 77 -2.83 -11.27 -7.92
C GLU A 77 -3.57 -10.98 -6.60
N ARG A 78 -2.85 -10.75 -5.50
CA ARG A 78 -3.46 -10.43 -4.20
C ARG A 78 -4.01 -9.01 -4.22
N GLN A 79 -5.27 -8.89 -3.82
CA GLN A 79 -5.82 -7.56 -3.52
C GLN A 79 -5.23 -7.05 -2.20
N GLU A 80 -4.86 -5.78 -2.18
CA GLU A 80 -4.28 -5.13 -1.00
C GLU A 80 -5.31 -5.02 0.14
N GLY A 81 -4.84 -5.23 1.35
CA GLY A 81 -5.68 -5.17 2.54
C GLY A 81 -6.67 -6.34 2.67
N VAL A 82 -6.60 -7.36 1.80
CA VAL A 82 -7.47 -8.54 1.87
C VAL A 82 -6.75 -9.72 2.51
N THR A 83 -7.36 -10.30 3.53
CA THR A 83 -6.90 -11.53 4.19
C THR A 83 -6.79 -12.66 3.18
N VAL A 84 -5.64 -13.34 3.14
CA VAL A 84 -5.39 -14.46 2.22
C VAL A 84 -5.65 -15.78 2.92
N ALA A 85 -6.67 -16.51 2.47
CA ALA A 85 -7.14 -17.76 3.05
C ALA A 85 -6.75 -18.97 2.20
N TYR A 86 -6.23 -20.04 2.83
CA TYR A 86 -5.80 -21.24 2.12
C TYR A 86 -6.94 -21.95 1.39
N GLY A 87 -8.12 -22.02 2.00
CA GLY A 87 -9.29 -22.67 1.40
C GLY A 87 -9.86 -21.89 0.22
N ARG A 88 -10.07 -20.56 0.39
CA ARG A 88 -10.67 -19.70 -0.63
C ARG A 88 -9.72 -19.41 -1.80
N ASP A 89 -8.46 -19.05 -1.50
CA ASP A 89 -7.58 -18.42 -2.48
C ASP A 89 -6.59 -19.42 -3.12
N ARG A 90 -6.42 -20.60 -2.49
CA ARG A 90 -5.54 -21.67 -2.98
C ARG A 90 -6.26 -22.99 -3.24
N GLY A 91 -7.54 -23.11 -2.84
CA GLY A 91 -8.35 -24.32 -3.01
C GLY A 91 -7.93 -25.48 -2.11
N GLU A 92 -7.25 -25.21 -0.98
CA GLU A 92 -6.87 -26.26 -0.02
C GLU A 92 -8.09 -26.78 0.73
N THR A 93 -8.12 -28.08 0.94
CA THR A 93 -9.12 -28.75 1.78
C THR A 93 -8.62 -28.90 3.21
N GLU A 94 -9.53 -29.12 4.17
CA GLU A 94 -9.21 -29.34 5.59
C GLU A 94 -8.62 -28.12 6.32
N THR A 95 -8.85 -26.92 5.79
CA THR A 95 -8.41 -25.64 6.38
C THR A 95 -9.44 -25.04 7.35
N LYS A 96 -10.57 -25.71 7.59
CA LYS A 96 -11.65 -25.19 8.45
C LYS A 96 -11.19 -24.99 9.88
N ALA A 97 -11.80 -24.01 10.55
CA ALA A 97 -11.59 -23.80 11.97
C ALA A 97 -11.83 -25.08 12.79
N ARG A 98 -10.97 -25.32 13.76
CA ARG A 98 -10.96 -26.52 14.62
C ARG A 98 -11.14 -26.13 16.08
N VAL A 99 -11.71 -27.01 16.88
CA VAL A 99 -11.84 -26.78 18.31
C VAL A 99 -10.62 -27.36 19.03
N PHE A 100 -9.93 -26.50 19.79
CA PHE A 100 -8.80 -26.89 20.65
C PHE A 100 -9.10 -26.59 22.12
N SER A 101 -8.47 -27.33 23.03
CA SER A 101 -8.32 -26.94 24.44
C SER A 101 -7.18 -25.97 24.62
N LEU A 102 -7.13 -25.26 25.76
CA LEU A 102 -6.01 -24.38 26.07
C LEU A 102 -4.66 -25.13 26.07
N ALA A 103 -4.64 -26.36 26.58
CA ALA A 103 -3.46 -27.21 26.59
C ALA A 103 -2.97 -27.55 25.17
N GLN A 104 -3.89 -27.76 24.23
CA GLN A 104 -3.54 -28.00 22.83
C GLN A 104 -3.01 -26.72 22.17
N LEU A 105 -3.59 -25.57 22.43
CA LEU A 105 -3.09 -24.28 21.92
C LEU A 105 -1.69 -23.93 22.47
N ASN A 106 -1.41 -24.30 23.72
CA ASN A 106 -0.11 -24.03 24.39
C ASN A 106 0.98 -25.02 24.03
N ASN A 107 0.73 -25.95 23.13
CA ASN A 107 1.72 -26.99 22.79
C ASN A 107 2.80 -26.43 21.83
N GLU A 108 4.04 -26.33 22.30
CA GLU A 108 5.20 -25.85 21.52
C GLU A 108 5.46 -26.66 20.25
N SER A 109 4.99 -27.90 20.15
CA SER A 109 5.11 -28.71 18.93
C SER A 109 4.24 -28.19 17.77
N ASN A 110 3.33 -27.24 17.99
CA ASN A 110 2.47 -26.66 16.96
C ASN A 110 3.16 -25.70 16.00
N TRP A 111 4.42 -25.32 16.26
CA TRP A 111 5.20 -24.40 15.43
C TRP A 111 4.60 -22.98 15.34
N THR A 112 3.76 -22.61 16.29
CA THR A 112 3.21 -21.25 16.45
C THR A 112 3.92 -20.56 17.61
N GLU A 113 4.17 -19.26 17.48
CA GLU A 113 4.80 -18.47 18.52
C GLU A 113 3.79 -17.70 19.37
N TYR A 114 2.64 -17.36 18.80
CA TYR A 114 1.59 -16.57 19.45
C TYR A 114 0.24 -17.24 19.36
N VAL A 115 -0.57 -17.09 20.40
CA VAL A 115 -1.97 -17.51 20.43
C VAL A 115 -2.82 -16.31 20.85
N TYR A 116 -3.73 -15.89 19.98
CA TYR A 116 -4.70 -14.83 20.24
C TYR A 116 -6.06 -15.43 20.52
N ILE A 117 -6.72 -14.98 21.59
CA ILE A 117 -8.02 -15.49 22.04
C ILE A 117 -8.99 -14.33 22.20
N PHE A 118 -10.10 -14.35 21.45
CA PHE A 118 -11.25 -13.51 21.70
C PHE A 118 -12.09 -14.13 22.81
N ASP A 119 -12.16 -13.45 23.95
CA ASP A 119 -12.77 -13.97 25.16
C ASP A 119 -14.30 -13.71 25.25
N GLU A 120 -14.95 -14.22 26.28
CA GLU A 120 -16.37 -14.03 26.54
C GLU A 120 -16.78 -12.59 26.86
N ASN A 121 -15.81 -11.69 27.12
CA ASN A 121 -16.01 -10.27 27.35
C ASN A 121 -15.77 -9.43 26.10
N ASN A 122 -15.64 -10.08 24.93
CA ASN A 122 -15.32 -9.46 23.65
C ASN A 122 -13.97 -8.70 23.67
N LYS A 123 -12.97 -9.28 24.34
CA LYS A 123 -11.63 -8.74 24.40
C LYS A 123 -10.62 -9.70 23.82
N TRP A 124 -9.65 -9.16 23.11
CA TRP A 124 -8.50 -9.92 22.67
C TRP A 124 -7.49 -10.10 23.79
N LYS A 125 -7.19 -11.35 24.06
CA LYS A 125 -6.13 -11.82 24.95
C LYS A 125 -5.09 -12.57 24.13
N TYR A 126 -3.87 -12.67 24.64
CA TYR A 126 -2.86 -13.50 24.00
C TYR A 126 -1.90 -14.11 25.01
N PHE A 127 -1.17 -15.10 24.56
CA PHE A 127 0.04 -15.64 25.22
C PHE A 127 1.03 -16.11 24.16
N LYS A 128 2.29 -16.27 24.53
CA LYS A 128 3.31 -16.95 23.71
C LYS A 128 3.21 -18.44 23.96
N THR A 129 3.25 -19.25 22.90
CA THR A 129 3.15 -20.71 23.00
C THR A 129 4.17 -21.26 24.00
N GLY A 130 3.77 -22.18 24.85
CA GLY A 130 4.55 -22.68 25.97
C GLY A 130 4.49 -21.82 27.24
N GLN A 131 3.75 -20.71 27.26
CA GLN A 131 3.72 -19.77 28.39
C GLN A 131 2.30 -19.47 28.92
N ALA A 132 1.31 -20.30 28.61
CA ALA A 132 -0.07 -20.07 29.06
C ALA A 132 -0.21 -20.08 30.61
N GLU A 133 0.69 -20.73 31.35
CA GLU A 133 0.74 -20.70 32.81
C GLU A 133 1.02 -19.32 33.38
N ASN A 134 1.63 -18.40 32.61
CA ASN A 134 1.85 -17.02 33.00
C ASN A 134 0.56 -16.15 32.92
N GLY A 135 -0.54 -16.75 32.47
CA GLY A 135 -1.84 -16.13 32.27
C GLY A 135 -2.01 -15.53 30.87
N LEU A 136 -3.24 -15.11 30.60
CA LEU A 136 -3.58 -14.43 29.35
C LEU A 136 -3.38 -12.93 29.48
N HIS A 137 -2.57 -12.35 28.60
CA HIS A 137 -2.29 -10.93 28.57
C HIS A 137 -3.30 -10.19 27.69
N ASP A 138 -3.71 -8.98 28.09
CA ASP A 138 -4.56 -8.12 27.27
C ASP A 138 -3.78 -7.59 26.08
N VAL A 139 -4.29 -7.75 24.86
CA VAL A 139 -3.59 -7.32 23.63
C VAL A 139 -3.39 -5.82 23.58
N HIS A 140 -4.40 -5.04 23.99
CA HIS A 140 -4.31 -3.58 24.03
C HIS A 140 -3.23 -3.12 25.00
N ASP A 141 -3.24 -3.62 26.23
CA ASP A 141 -2.30 -3.19 27.27
C ASP A 141 -0.85 -3.55 26.93
N GLU A 142 -0.64 -4.72 26.31
CA GLU A 142 0.70 -5.14 25.91
C GLU A 142 1.20 -4.40 24.67
N LEU A 143 0.32 -4.09 23.70
CA LEU A 143 0.67 -3.22 22.57
C LEU A 143 1.12 -1.84 23.05
N GLU A 144 0.38 -1.22 23.96
CA GLU A 144 0.78 0.07 24.53
C GLU A 144 2.15 -0.01 25.20
N LYS A 145 2.44 -1.09 25.95
CA LYS A 145 3.76 -1.31 26.56
C LYS A 145 4.87 -1.47 25.51
N GLU A 146 4.62 -2.17 24.40
CA GLU A 146 5.60 -2.31 23.32
C GLU A 146 6.01 -0.96 22.76
N TYR A 147 5.07 -0.06 22.45
CA TYR A 147 5.36 1.28 21.95
C TYR A 147 5.98 2.19 23.02
N GLN A 148 5.57 2.06 24.28
CA GLN A 148 6.14 2.82 25.41
C GLN A 148 7.62 2.52 25.65
N LYS A 149 8.12 1.31 25.33
CA LYS A 149 9.58 0.99 25.39
C LYS A 149 10.42 1.96 24.56
N TYR A 150 9.84 2.46 23.48
CA TYR A 150 10.47 3.42 22.58
C TYR A 150 10.07 4.87 22.86
N GLY A 151 9.31 5.13 23.93
CA GLY A 151 8.84 6.48 24.29
C GLY A 151 7.85 7.06 23.30
N MET A 152 6.99 6.23 22.69
CA MET A 152 6.01 6.66 21.70
C MET A 152 4.63 6.06 21.98
N GLN A 153 3.58 6.70 21.46
CA GLN A 153 2.24 6.14 21.39
C GLN A 153 2.09 5.28 20.11
N ARG A 154 1.21 4.30 20.15
CA ARG A 154 0.92 3.48 18.99
C ARG A 154 0.33 4.34 17.86
N PRO A 155 0.96 4.41 16.67
CA PRO A 155 0.40 5.10 15.53
C PRO A 155 -0.83 4.34 14.99
N LYS A 156 -1.90 5.06 14.69
CA LYS A 156 -3.10 4.45 14.08
C LYS A 156 -2.76 3.93 12.68
N GLY A 157 -3.17 2.70 12.38
CA GLY A 157 -3.00 2.10 11.05
C GLY A 157 -1.58 1.61 10.76
N TYR A 158 -0.68 1.60 11.73
CA TYR A 158 0.61 0.94 11.58
C TYR A 158 0.51 -0.51 12.07
N TYR A 159 0.84 -1.43 11.19
CA TYR A 159 0.93 -2.87 11.45
C TYR A 159 2.28 -3.34 10.96
N GLY A 160 3.21 -3.59 11.86
CA GLY A 160 4.55 -3.95 11.45
C GLY A 160 5.48 -4.24 12.61
N PHE A 161 6.67 -4.68 12.24
CA PHE A 161 7.75 -4.94 13.18
C PHE A 161 8.30 -3.61 13.72
N LEU A 162 8.73 -3.60 14.97
CA LEU A 162 9.38 -2.44 15.58
C LEU A 162 10.87 -2.76 15.73
N ASP A 163 11.70 -2.14 14.89
CA ASP A 163 13.13 -2.02 15.06
C ASP A 163 13.54 -0.54 15.19
N ASP A 164 14.82 -0.28 15.38
CA ASP A 164 15.29 1.08 15.64
C ASP A 164 15.04 2.03 14.46
N ASP A 165 15.15 1.55 13.22
CA ASP A 165 14.93 2.34 11.99
C ASP A 165 13.46 2.70 11.84
N ILE A 166 12.58 1.72 12.00
CA ILE A 166 11.11 1.91 11.98
C ILE A 166 10.67 2.84 13.11
N VAL A 167 11.19 2.66 14.31
CA VAL A 167 10.86 3.52 15.45
C VAL A 167 11.29 4.97 15.18
N GLN A 168 12.48 5.18 14.62
CA GLN A 168 12.95 6.52 14.25
C GLN A 168 12.05 7.15 13.19
N TYR A 169 11.66 6.39 12.17
CA TYR A 169 10.72 6.82 11.14
C TYR A 169 9.35 7.19 11.71
N LEU A 170 8.76 6.36 12.58
CA LEU A 170 7.47 6.64 13.22
C LEU A 170 7.52 7.85 14.13
N LYS A 171 8.64 8.08 14.86
CA LYS A 171 8.86 9.28 15.68
C LYS A 171 8.95 10.53 14.82
N SER A 172 9.71 10.51 13.74
CA SER A 172 9.81 11.66 12.84
C SER A 172 8.45 12.05 12.23
N LYS A 173 7.62 11.05 11.89
CA LYS A 173 6.22 11.31 11.47
C LYS A 173 5.33 11.87 12.57
N ALA A 174 5.53 11.49 13.83
CA ALA A 174 4.77 12.03 14.96
C ALA A 174 5.19 13.47 15.27
N GLU A 175 6.48 13.79 15.21
CA GLU A 175 7.03 15.14 15.40
C GLU A 175 6.53 16.09 14.30
N THR A 176 6.52 15.66 13.03
CA THR A 176 5.97 16.44 11.93
C THR A 176 4.48 16.73 12.14
N LYS A 177 3.69 15.79 12.70
CA LYS A 177 2.27 16.03 13.03
C LYS A 177 2.08 17.01 14.19
N GLU A 178 2.98 17.04 15.20
CA GLU A 178 2.91 17.99 16.30
C GLU A 178 3.39 19.39 15.90
N GLU A 179 4.40 19.50 15.06
CA GLU A 179 4.86 20.77 14.48
C GLU A 179 3.74 21.39 13.64
N HIS A 180 2.98 20.59 12.88
CA HIS A 180 1.81 21.07 12.12
C HIS A 180 0.61 21.46 13.00
N LYS A 181 0.44 20.89 14.20
CA LYS A 181 -0.60 21.32 15.16
C LYS A 181 -0.29 22.66 15.82
N ASN A 182 0.98 23.02 15.97
CA ASN A 182 1.45 24.22 16.65
C ASN A 182 1.89 25.33 15.70
N ALA A 183 2.02 25.05 14.40
CA ALA A 183 2.22 26.08 13.39
C ALA A 183 0.95 26.93 13.26
N LYS A 184 1.10 28.26 13.23
CA LYS A 184 0.04 29.17 12.72
C LYS A 184 -0.48 28.58 11.42
N PRO A 185 -1.79 28.79 11.07
CA PRO A 185 -2.32 28.32 9.79
C PRO A 185 -1.31 28.71 8.71
N SER A 186 -0.45 27.78 8.38
CA SER A 186 0.51 27.96 7.32
C SER A 186 -0.16 27.44 6.07
N GLU A 187 0.22 27.93 4.96
CA GLU A 187 -0.09 27.70 3.56
C GLU A 187 -0.48 26.24 3.16
N TYR A 188 -0.70 25.33 4.14
CA TYR A 188 -0.85 23.88 4.00
C TYR A 188 -2.06 23.29 4.74
N ASP A 189 -3.18 24.01 4.82
CA ASP A 189 -4.43 23.42 5.35
C ASP A 189 -5.02 22.43 4.34
N PHE A 190 -4.70 21.14 4.56
CA PHE A 190 -5.42 20.03 3.94
C PHE A 190 -6.70 19.80 4.74
N THR A 191 -7.86 20.00 4.15
CA THR A 191 -9.15 19.74 4.80
C THR A 191 -9.72 18.40 4.37
N ASP A 192 -10.27 17.62 5.31
CA ASP A 192 -10.95 16.33 5.06
C ASP A 192 -12.18 16.47 4.12
N ALA A 193 -12.62 17.69 3.85
CA ALA A 193 -13.74 17.98 2.95
C ALA A 193 -13.46 17.60 1.47
N ASP A 194 -12.19 17.47 1.09
CA ASP A 194 -11.80 17.26 -0.30
C ASP A 194 -11.95 15.79 -0.77
N VAL A 195 -12.07 14.80 0.14
CA VAL A 195 -12.12 13.37 -0.24
C VAL A 195 -13.40 13.01 -0.98
N ALA A 196 -14.55 13.45 -0.49
CA ALA A 196 -15.85 13.18 -1.14
C ALA A 196 -15.96 13.88 -2.50
N ASP A 197 -15.39 15.08 -2.62
CA ASP A 197 -15.36 15.85 -3.85
C ASP A 197 -14.47 15.19 -4.90
N ILE A 198 -13.35 14.57 -4.52
CA ILE A 198 -12.44 13.85 -5.42
C ILE A 198 -13.13 12.65 -6.07
N GLU A 199 -13.90 11.85 -5.32
CA GLU A 199 -14.66 10.73 -5.88
C GLU A 199 -15.67 11.20 -6.94
N ILE A 200 -16.37 12.30 -6.69
CA ILE A 200 -17.31 12.92 -7.63
C ILE A 200 -16.57 13.43 -8.87
N LEU A 201 -15.42 14.08 -8.69
CA LEU A 201 -14.60 14.57 -9.81
C LEU A 201 -14.05 13.42 -10.67
N CYS A 202 -13.59 12.34 -10.05
CA CYS A 202 -13.17 11.15 -10.79
C CYS A 202 -14.32 10.50 -11.55
N ALA A 203 -15.52 10.41 -10.97
CA ALA A 203 -16.71 9.91 -11.66
C ALA A 203 -17.08 10.76 -12.87
N LYS A 204 -17.06 12.11 -12.75
CA LYS A 204 -17.26 13.03 -13.86
C LYS A 204 -16.20 12.87 -14.96
N HIS A 205 -14.95 12.65 -14.55
CA HIS A 205 -13.86 12.40 -15.50
C HIS A 205 -14.04 11.09 -16.27
N THR A 206 -14.52 10.04 -15.63
CA THR A 206 -14.87 8.79 -16.31
C THR A 206 -15.93 9.02 -17.40
N LEU A 207 -16.96 9.82 -17.11
CA LEU A 207 -17.94 10.20 -18.10
C LEU A 207 -17.32 11.03 -19.25
N TRP A 208 -16.37 11.90 -18.93
CA TRP A 208 -15.64 12.68 -19.94
C TRP A 208 -14.78 11.78 -20.85
N LEU A 209 -14.14 10.73 -20.30
CA LEU A 209 -13.31 9.81 -21.07
C LEU A 209 -14.12 8.92 -22.03
N TYR A 210 -15.30 8.46 -21.60
CA TYR A 210 -15.98 7.35 -22.27
C TYR A 210 -17.37 7.68 -22.83
N GLU A 211 -18.00 8.79 -22.46
CA GLU A 211 -19.40 9.07 -22.78
C GLU A 211 -19.65 10.46 -23.39
N ASP A 212 -18.64 11.17 -23.86
CA ASP A 212 -18.72 12.57 -24.34
C ASP A 212 -19.51 13.49 -23.41
N SER A 213 -19.53 13.18 -22.10
CA SER A 213 -20.24 13.92 -21.06
C SER A 213 -19.35 14.04 -19.81
N GLY A 214 -19.77 14.80 -18.82
CA GLY A 214 -18.95 15.02 -17.63
C GLY A 214 -17.89 16.12 -17.79
N GLU A 215 -16.84 16.06 -17.01
CA GLU A 215 -15.82 17.11 -16.94
C GLU A 215 -14.44 16.46 -16.80
N LYS A 216 -13.43 17.01 -17.49
CA LYS A 216 -12.04 16.59 -17.34
C LYS A 216 -11.58 16.86 -15.91
N LEU A 217 -10.90 15.89 -15.31
CA LEU A 217 -10.33 16.05 -13.96
C LEU A 217 -9.27 17.14 -13.94
N ASP A 218 -9.49 18.15 -13.13
CA ASP A 218 -8.55 19.22 -12.85
C ASP A 218 -8.27 19.30 -11.35
N LEU A 219 -7.06 18.87 -10.97
CA LEU A 219 -6.52 18.95 -9.62
C LEU A 219 -5.36 19.96 -9.56
N SER A 220 -5.20 20.81 -10.59
CA SER A 220 -4.09 21.73 -10.67
C SER A 220 -4.02 22.66 -9.44
N GLY A 221 -2.81 22.77 -8.86
CA GLY A 221 -2.57 23.58 -7.65
C GLY A 221 -3.27 23.08 -6.38
N LYS A 222 -3.98 21.93 -6.42
CA LYS A 222 -4.63 21.34 -5.26
C LYS A 222 -3.63 20.69 -4.32
N ARG A 223 -4.01 20.61 -3.05
CA ARG A 223 -3.22 19.93 -2.02
C ARG A 223 -4.06 18.78 -1.47
N LEU A 224 -3.56 17.57 -1.61
CA LEU A 224 -4.30 16.34 -1.37
C LEU A 224 -3.54 15.48 -0.35
N LEU A 225 -4.23 15.04 0.69
CA LEU A 225 -3.68 14.24 1.77
C LEU A 225 -4.47 12.95 1.95
N ASN A 226 -3.77 11.80 1.96
CA ASN A 226 -4.36 10.47 2.18
C ASN A 226 -5.47 10.10 1.16
N ILE A 227 -5.37 10.59 -0.07
CA ILE A 227 -6.34 10.27 -1.13
C ILE A 227 -5.93 8.96 -1.82
N ASP A 228 -6.91 8.12 -2.09
CA ASP A 228 -6.71 6.86 -2.80
C ASP A 228 -7.30 6.93 -4.22
N PHE A 229 -6.42 6.91 -5.22
CA PHE A 229 -6.77 6.82 -6.64
C PHE A 229 -6.65 5.39 -7.18
N LEU A 230 -6.56 4.38 -6.32
CA LEU A 230 -6.37 2.98 -6.69
C LEU A 230 -7.30 2.56 -7.84
N ASN A 231 -6.70 1.99 -8.91
CA ASN A 231 -7.39 1.48 -10.10
C ASN A 231 -8.25 2.52 -10.84
N LYS A 232 -8.08 3.82 -10.61
CA LYS A 232 -8.82 4.85 -11.35
C LYS A 232 -8.17 5.12 -12.71
N ASP A 233 -9.01 5.39 -13.71
CA ASP A 233 -8.58 5.95 -14.99
C ASP A 233 -8.76 7.46 -14.97
N ILE A 234 -7.65 8.18 -14.92
CA ILE A 234 -7.58 9.64 -14.94
C ILE A 234 -6.63 10.13 -16.04
N CYS A 235 -6.66 9.43 -17.18
CA CYS A 235 -5.88 9.81 -18.37
C CYS A 235 -6.22 11.21 -18.85
N GLY A 236 -5.20 11.97 -19.22
CA GLY A 236 -5.34 13.35 -19.65
C GLY A 236 -5.65 14.36 -18.55
N ALA A 237 -5.78 13.96 -17.27
CA ALA A 237 -6.05 14.87 -16.16
C ALA A 237 -5.00 15.99 -16.06
N ASP A 238 -5.39 17.11 -15.42
CA ASP A 238 -4.45 18.17 -15.04
C ASP A 238 -4.15 18.07 -13.54
N LEU A 239 -2.92 17.71 -13.21
CA LEU A 239 -2.37 17.63 -11.86
C LEU A 239 -1.24 18.63 -11.66
N SER A 240 -1.09 19.61 -12.56
CA SER A 240 0.02 20.54 -12.51
C SER A 240 0.05 21.37 -11.23
N ASN A 241 1.22 21.57 -10.66
CA ASN A 241 1.43 22.30 -9.39
C ASN A 241 0.68 21.70 -8.18
N ALA A 242 0.11 20.50 -8.30
CA ALA A 242 -0.56 19.83 -7.19
C ALA A 242 0.44 19.25 -6.18
N VAL A 243 0.03 19.10 -4.93
CA VAL A 243 0.82 18.49 -3.88
C VAL A 243 0.05 17.29 -3.32
N PHE A 244 0.65 16.12 -3.42
CA PHE A 244 0.11 14.86 -2.93
C PHE A 244 0.95 14.35 -1.76
N VAL A 245 0.31 14.08 -0.63
CA VAL A 245 0.99 13.54 0.56
C VAL A 245 0.28 12.27 1.02
N ASN A 246 1.02 11.18 1.19
CA ASN A 246 0.49 9.87 1.57
C ASN A 246 -0.65 9.38 0.64
N CYS A 247 -0.64 9.74 -0.63
CA CYS A 247 -1.67 9.35 -1.59
C CYS A 247 -1.29 8.05 -2.29
N SER A 248 -2.30 7.29 -2.72
CA SER A 248 -2.12 6.08 -3.51
C SER A 248 -2.57 6.30 -4.94
N PHE A 249 -1.67 6.04 -5.88
CA PHE A 249 -1.90 5.97 -7.32
C PHE A 249 -1.61 4.56 -7.86
N LYS A 250 -1.65 3.56 -7.01
CA LYS A 250 -1.37 2.18 -7.38
C LYS A 250 -2.35 1.70 -8.45
N ASN A 251 -1.82 1.12 -9.54
CA ASN A 251 -2.58 0.68 -10.72
C ASN A 251 -3.46 1.79 -11.34
N THR A 252 -3.18 3.05 -11.10
CA THR A 252 -3.90 4.19 -11.70
C THR A 252 -3.41 4.41 -13.13
N SER A 253 -4.31 4.80 -14.03
CA SER A 253 -3.96 5.23 -15.37
C SER A 253 -3.92 6.77 -15.44
N LEU A 254 -2.77 7.32 -15.82
CA LEU A 254 -2.46 8.75 -15.93
C LEU A 254 -1.94 9.13 -17.32
N CYS A 255 -2.15 8.29 -18.34
CA CYS A 255 -1.62 8.52 -19.68
C CYS A 255 -1.99 9.91 -20.22
N SER A 256 -1.07 10.57 -20.90
CA SER A 256 -1.24 11.91 -21.48
C SER A 256 -1.64 12.98 -20.45
N ALA A 257 -1.37 12.77 -19.16
CA ALA A 257 -1.69 13.72 -18.10
C ALA A 257 -0.65 14.85 -18.01
N ASN A 258 -1.10 16.02 -17.56
CA ASN A 258 -0.22 17.12 -17.19
C ASN A 258 0.10 17.05 -15.68
N VAL A 259 1.31 16.65 -15.35
CA VAL A 259 1.79 16.50 -13.96
C VAL A 259 2.95 17.46 -13.66
N ARG A 260 3.14 18.46 -14.53
CA ARG A 260 4.23 19.40 -14.42
C ARG A 260 4.26 20.10 -13.06
N ASN A 261 5.45 20.19 -12.46
CA ASN A 261 5.68 20.89 -11.19
C ASN A 261 4.82 20.34 -10.03
N ALA A 262 4.31 19.10 -10.13
CA ALA A 262 3.59 18.45 -9.04
C ALA A 262 4.58 17.88 -8.01
N GLU A 263 4.14 17.79 -6.76
CA GLU A 263 4.95 17.25 -5.67
C GLU A 263 4.25 16.03 -5.06
N PHE A 264 4.98 14.91 -4.99
CA PHE A 264 4.54 13.66 -4.39
C PHE A 264 5.42 13.35 -3.19
N LYS A 265 4.84 13.21 -2.01
CA LYS A 265 5.53 12.85 -0.78
C LYS A 265 4.94 11.59 -0.17
N ASN A 266 5.78 10.58 0.03
CA ASN A 266 5.38 9.30 0.63
C ASN A 266 4.15 8.70 -0.09
N CYS A 267 4.15 8.77 -1.42
CA CYS A 267 3.06 8.30 -2.26
C CYS A 267 3.34 6.91 -2.84
N ASN A 268 2.28 6.12 -3.00
CA ASN A 268 2.37 4.82 -3.65
C ASN A 268 1.93 4.94 -5.12
N LEU A 269 2.90 4.93 -6.04
CA LEU A 269 2.68 4.97 -7.50
C LEU A 269 3.01 3.60 -8.14
N LYS A 270 3.02 2.53 -7.36
CA LYS A 270 3.32 1.19 -7.85
C LYS A 270 2.39 0.78 -8.99
N ARG A 271 2.97 0.32 -10.14
CA ARG A 271 2.23 -0.06 -11.35
C ARG A 271 1.33 1.07 -11.91
N LEU A 272 1.68 2.32 -11.65
CA LEU A 272 1.08 3.46 -12.34
C LEU A 272 1.34 3.32 -13.84
N THR A 273 0.35 3.60 -14.68
CA THR A 273 0.54 3.76 -16.12
C THR A 273 0.42 5.23 -16.48
N ALA A 274 1.50 5.84 -16.96
CA ALA A 274 1.58 7.28 -17.20
C ALA A 274 2.36 7.58 -18.49
N GLU A 275 2.07 6.82 -19.52
CA GLU A 275 2.67 7.00 -20.85
C GLU A 275 2.31 8.36 -21.45
N GLU A 276 3.24 8.96 -22.21
CA GLU A 276 3.09 10.27 -22.87
C GLU A 276 2.74 11.43 -21.93
N SER A 277 3.06 11.31 -20.64
CA SER A 277 2.70 12.31 -19.62
C SER A 277 3.81 13.33 -19.38
N ASN A 278 3.43 14.50 -18.91
CA ASN A 278 4.37 15.57 -18.63
C ASN A 278 4.63 15.69 -17.12
N PHE A 279 5.80 15.19 -16.67
CA PHE A 279 6.30 15.29 -15.30
C PHE A 279 7.40 16.33 -15.14
N ALA A 280 7.61 17.21 -16.11
CA ALA A 280 8.68 18.20 -16.03
C ALA A 280 8.60 19.02 -14.73
N GLU A 281 9.77 19.21 -14.07
CA GLU A 281 9.91 19.95 -12.82
C GLU A 281 9.11 19.35 -11.64
N SER A 282 8.58 18.13 -11.77
CA SER A 282 7.87 17.45 -10.66
C SER A 282 8.85 16.88 -9.62
N LYS A 283 8.34 16.53 -8.46
CA LYS A 283 9.14 16.03 -7.33
C LYS A 283 8.51 14.80 -6.72
N PHE A 284 9.33 13.78 -6.53
CA PHE A 284 8.98 12.54 -5.84
C PHE A 284 9.92 12.36 -4.65
N PHE A 285 9.39 12.36 -3.43
CA PHE A 285 10.12 12.15 -2.20
C PHE A 285 9.55 10.96 -1.45
N ASP A 286 10.38 10.00 -1.08
CA ASP A 286 9.98 8.78 -0.36
C ASP A 286 8.82 8.04 -1.06
N CYS A 287 8.83 7.97 -2.38
CA CYS A 287 7.74 7.40 -3.18
C CYS A 287 8.05 5.98 -3.64
N ASN A 288 6.99 5.17 -3.83
CA ASN A 288 7.11 3.87 -4.47
C ASN A 288 6.60 3.96 -5.92
N LEU A 289 7.53 3.94 -6.88
CA LEU A 289 7.27 3.93 -8.33
C LEU A 289 7.54 2.53 -8.94
N SER A 290 7.67 1.48 -8.12
CA SER A 290 8.06 0.17 -8.61
C SER A 290 7.07 -0.38 -9.65
N ASN A 291 7.63 -0.89 -10.77
CA ASN A 291 6.88 -1.40 -11.92
C ASN A 291 5.91 -0.38 -12.55
N ALA A 292 6.12 0.91 -12.38
CA ALA A 292 5.35 1.93 -13.06
C ALA A 292 5.81 2.10 -14.53
N PHE A 293 4.91 2.51 -15.42
CA PHE A 293 5.16 2.70 -16.85
C PHE A 293 5.10 4.19 -17.18
N PHE A 294 6.25 4.76 -17.57
CA PHE A 294 6.44 6.18 -17.88
C PHE A 294 6.96 6.39 -19.31
N THR A 295 6.76 5.44 -20.19
CA THR A 295 7.30 5.49 -21.54
C THR A 295 6.85 6.76 -22.28
N HIS A 296 7.72 7.31 -23.11
CA HIS A 296 7.47 8.53 -23.90
C HIS A 296 7.07 9.77 -23.09
N SER A 297 7.50 9.86 -21.83
CA SER A 297 7.11 10.93 -20.92
C SER A 297 8.21 11.97 -20.73
N ASN A 298 7.84 13.16 -20.31
CA ASN A 298 8.77 14.25 -20.08
C ASN A 298 9.10 14.39 -18.59
N PHE A 299 10.33 14.04 -18.20
CA PHE A 299 10.87 14.16 -16.84
C PHE A 299 11.91 15.30 -16.71
N LYS A 300 11.97 16.24 -17.64
CA LYS A 300 12.93 17.34 -17.60
C LYS A 300 12.90 18.06 -16.24
N GLY A 301 14.07 18.10 -15.57
CA GLY A 301 14.23 18.78 -14.28
C GLY A 301 13.47 18.14 -13.11
N THR A 302 13.02 16.91 -13.24
CA THR A 302 12.32 16.17 -12.18
C THR A 302 13.29 15.76 -11.07
N GLU A 303 12.85 15.81 -9.82
CA GLU A 303 13.55 15.25 -8.67
C GLU A 303 12.88 13.92 -8.25
N ILE A 304 13.62 12.81 -8.23
CA ILE A 304 13.18 11.49 -7.74
C ILE A 304 14.13 11.10 -6.62
N ILE A 305 13.78 11.44 -5.39
CA ILE A 305 14.66 11.37 -4.23
C ILE A 305 14.19 10.29 -3.28
N ASP A 306 15.13 9.47 -2.76
CA ASP A 306 14.86 8.40 -1.77
C ASP A 306 13.68 7.51 -2.14
N SER A 307 13.49 7.23 -3.46
CA SER A 307 12.30 6.57 -4.00
C SER A 307 12.63 5.20 -4.61
N ASP A 308 11.65 4.27 -4.56
CA ASP A 308 11.77 2.94 -5.16
C ASP A 308 11.30 2.97 -6.62
N VAL A 309 12.22 2.74 -7.55
CA VAL A 309 11.96 2.67 -9.01
C VAL A 309 12.20 1.26 -9.58
N GLN A 310 12.23 0.22 -8.74
CA GLN A 310 12.51 -1.14 -9.18
C GLN A 310 11.53 -1.58 -10.28
N GLY A 311 12.07 -1.90 -11.45
CA GLY A 311 11.28 -2.34 -12.61
C GLY A 311 10.39 -1.26 -13.23
N ALA A 312 10.53 0.01 -12.83
CA ALA A 312 9.87 1.11 -13.53
C ALA A 312 10.44 1.26 -14.95
N ASP A 313 9.59 1.61 -15.92
CA ASP A 313 9.97 1.78 -17.31
C ASP A 313 9.87 3.26 -17.73
N PHE A 314 11.03 3.88 -17.94
CA PHE A 314 11.18 5.25 -18.44
C PHE A 314 11.59 5.28 -19.91
N SER A 315 11.50 4.18 -20.64
CA SER A 315 11.99 4.09 -22.01
C SER A 315 11.44 5.20 -22.91
N SER A 316 12.29 5.75 -23.77
CA SER A 316 11.97 6.83 -24.71
C SER A 316 11.48 8.13 -24.03
N SER A 317 11.84 8.35 -22.78
CA SER A 317 11.47 9.56 -22.04
C SER A 317 12.58 10.59 -22.02
N CYS A 318 12.23 11.87 -21.89
CA CYS A 318 13.19 12.94 -21.65
C CYS A 318 13.61 12.94 -20.17
N MET A 319 14.89 12.70 -19.91
CA MET A 319 15.51 12.67 -18.58
C MET A 319 16.48 13.83 -18.35
N GLU A 320 16.38 14.91 -19.12
CA GLU A 320 17.25 16.09 -19.00
C GLU A 320 17.16 16.70 -17.59
N GLY A 321 18.30 16.80 -16.92
CA GLY A 321 18.40 17.44 -15.60
C GLY A 321 17.66 16.73 -14.47
N VAL A 322 17.33 15.43 -14.61
CA VAL A 322 16.73 14.63 -13.54
C VAL A 322 17.71 14.45 -12.40
N ASN A 323 17.26 14.70 -11.15
CA ASN A 323 18.01 14.39 -9.95
C ASN A 323 17.45 13.14 -9.28
N THR A 324 18.31 12.14 -9.01
CA THR A 324 17.96 10.85 -8.43
C THR A 324 18.73 10.55 -7.12
N ASP A 325 19.01 11.56 -6.32
CA ASP A 325 19.71 11.37 -5.06
C ASP A 325 18.98 10.34 -4.17
N GLY A 326 19.73 9.36 -3.66
CA GLY A 326 19.16 8.27 -2.84
C GLY A 326 18.29 7.25 -3.61
N THR A 327 18.11 7.40 -4.94
CA THR A 327 17.30 6.51 -5.78
C THR A 327 18.20 5.71 -6.73
N ASP A 328 18.07 4.37 -6.73
CA ASP A 328 18.81 3.48 -7.62
C ASP A 328 18.15 3.39 -9.01
N LEU A 329 18.51 4.30 -9.91
CA LEU A 329 17.99 4.31 -11.28
C LEU A 329 18.41 3.07 -12.11
N TYR A 330 19.46 2.35 -11.73
CA TYR A 330 19.85 1.09 -12.40
C TYR A 330 18.82 -0.03 -12.21
N ALA A 331 17.94 0.08 -11.20
CA ALA A 331 16.83 -0.85 -10.99
C ALA A 331 15.66 -0.61 -11.97
N ALA A 332 15.68 0.47 -12.75
CA ALA A 332 14.66 0.83 -13.74
C ALA A 332 15.13 0.55 -15.17
N VAL A 333 14.18 0.54 -16.12
CA VAL A 333 14.44 0.48 -17.56
C VAL A 333 14.52 1.92 -18.10
N THR A 334 15.64 2.27 -18.72
CA THR A 334 15.90 3.62 -19.26
C THR A 334 16.37 3.58 -20.72
N SER A 335 15.85 2.61 -21.50
CA SER A 335 16.22 2.43 -22.90
C SER A 335 15.74 3.63 -23.72
N ASN A 336 16.61 4.13 -24.62
CA ASN A 336 16.30 5.24 -25.52
C ASN A 336 15.88 6.54 -24.80
N CYS A 337 16.23 6.71 -23.54
CA CYS A 337 16.01 7.98 -22.87
C CYS A 337 16.93 9.06 -23.44
N SER A 338 16.40 10.25 -23.67
CA SER A 338 17.20 11.42 -24.00
C SER A 338 17.57 12.19 -22.74
N TYR A 339 18.81 12.65 -22.69
CA TYR A 339 19.31 13.50 -21.61
C TYR A 339 19.51 14.94 -22.08
N ASP A 340 19.05 15.26 -23.31
CA ASP A 340 18.97 16.58 -23.93
C ASP A 340 17.59 16.73 -24.59
N GLU A 341 16.92 17.86 -24.39
CA GLU A 341 15.60 18.14 -24.94
C GLU A 341 15.55 18.06 -26.48
N SER A 342 16.63 18.42 -27.14
CA SER A 342 16.75 18.37 -28.60
C SER A 342 16.74 16.94 -29.14
N GLU A 343 17.31 15.98 -28.41
CA GLU A 343 17.29 14.56 -28.79
C GLU A 343 15.88 13.98 -28.69
N TRP A 344 15.15 14.30 -27.62
CA TRP A 344 13.78 13.81 -27.40
C TRP A 344 12.77 14.34 -28.44
N LEU A 345 12.85 15.62 -28.80
CA LEU A 345 12.02 16.23 -29.85
C LEU A 345 12.35 15.71 -31.25
N GLY A 346 13.64 15.34 -31.48
CA GLY A 346 14.06 14.80 -32.77
C GLY A 346 13.55 13.40 -33.08
N GLU A 347 13.32 12.57 -32.08
CA GLU A 347 12.78 11.23 -32.27
C GLU A 347 11.25 11.22 -32.58
N GLN A 348 10.51 12.21 -32.12
CA GLN A 348 9.08 12.34 -32.43
C GLN A 348 8.81 12.85 -33.88
N GLU A 349 9.78 13.51 -34.49
CA GLU A 349 9.68 13.98 -35.90
C GLU A 349 10.18 12.95 -36.93
N GLY A 350 10.79 11.82 -36.51
CA GLY A 350 11.53 10.87 -37.34
C GLY A 350 10.75 9.70 -37.93
N GLU A 351 9.47 9.49 -37.63
CA GLU A 351 8.64 8.41 -38.21
C GLU A 351 7.89 8.82 -39.50
N GLU A 352 8.45 9.72 -40.33
CA GLU A 352 8.02 9.85 -41.72
C GLU A 352 8.84 8.92 -42.62
N ASP A 353 8.18 7.79 -42.93
CA ASP A 353 8.19 7.03 -44.18
C ASP A 353 9.47 7.05 -45.03
N ASN A 354 10.41 6.16 -44.72
CA ASN A 354 11.37 5.72 -45.76
C ASN A 354 10.79 4.55 -46.55
N GLY A 355 9.89 4.92 -47.48
CA GLY A 355 9.44 4.05 -48.53
C GLY A 355 10.62 3.38 -49.23
N MET A 356 10.70 2.07 -49.11
CA MET A 356 11.59 1.19 -49.85
C MET A 356 11.25 1.26 -51.35
N THR A 357 11.98 2.07 -52.12
CA THR A 357 12.02 1.95 -53.57
C THR A 357 12.84 0.71 -53.93
N MET A 358 12.15 -0.35 -54.28
CA MET A 358 12.75 -1.47 -55.00
C MET A 358 13.13 -1.01 -56.40
N GLY A 359 14.41 -0.70 -56.62
CA GLY A 359 15.02 -0.52 -57.94
C GLY A 359 15.43 -1.87 -58.47
N GLY A 360 14.78 -2.30 -59.60
CA GLY A 360 15.14 -3.50 -60.32
C GLY A 360 16.45 -3.33 -61.11
N MET A 361 17.16 -4.43 -61.20
CA MET A 361 17.76 -5.02 -62.40
C MET A 361 18.18 -6.43 -62.06
#